data_8d1cfac3703262e5862d3e9f2ce33cfa
#
_entry.id   8d1cfac3703262e5862d3e9f2ce33cfa
#
_cell.length_a   1.000
_cell.length_b   1.000
_cell.length_c   1.000
_cell.angle_alpha   90.00
_cell.angle_beta   90.00
_cell.angle_gamma   90.00
#
_symmetry.space_group_name_H-M   'P 1'
#
loop_
_entity.id
_entity.type
_entity.pdbx_description
1 polymer ?
#
loop_
_entity_poly.entity_id
_entity_poly.type
_entity_poly.pdbx_seq_one_letter_code
_entity_poly.pdbx_strand_id
1 'polypeptide(L)'
;MRSVSIALMLASLLVCGAPANAVGPAVPELPRLGAGHWLNSPPLTLAGLRGRPVLIEFWTFGCHNCRNTLPWLERVHGRYGPRGLAVIAVHTPEFDRERDPDAVAQAVARLGIRYPVLIDNAYAYWRALDNQYWPAFYLIDAQGRLVDSRIGELHAGERRADAFEAAIAALLGSDR
;
A
#
# COMPACT_ATOMS: atom_id res chain seq x y z
N MET A 1 57.24 -48.15 21.54
CA MET A 1 56.28 -47.92 20.44
C MET A 1 55.14 -47.15 21.03
N ARG A 2 55.00 -45.83 20.76
CA ARG A 2 53.95 -44.98 21.31
C ARG A 2 52.96 -44.68 20.20
N SER A 3 51.73 -45.17 20.38
CA SER A 3 50.59 -44.91 19.46
C SER A 3 50.04 -43.49 19.71
N VAL A 4 50.03 -42.66 18.67
CA VAL A 4 49.41 -41.34 18.69
C VAL A 4 48.00 -41.48 18.11
N SER A 5 46.97 -41.30 18.95
CA SER A 5 45.57 -41.26 18.50
C SER A 5 45.23 -39.81 18.06
N ILE A 6 44.94 -39.65 16.78
CA ILE A 6 44.45 -38.41 16.20
C ILE A 6 42.92 -38.38 16.36
N ALA A 7 42.41 -37.51 17.24
CA ALA A 7 40.97 -37.27 17.37
C ALA A 7 40.52 -36.26 16.28
N LEU A 8 39.70 -36.75 15.38
CA LEU A 8 39.09 -35.89 14.33
C LEU A 8 37.86 -35.16 14.93
N MET A 9 37.99 -33.88 15.20
CA MET A 9 36.85 -33.03 15.58
C MET A 9 36.07 -32.67 14.31
N LEU A 10 34.87 -33.24 14.13
CA LEU A 10 33.89 -32.77 13.16
C LEU A 10 33.20 -31.50 13.71
N ALA A 11 33.52 -30.35 13.14
CA ALA A 11 32.78 -29.15 13.38
C ALA A 11 31.49 -29.14 12.55
N SER A 12 30.35 -29.38 13.20
CA SER A 12 29.02 -29.26 12.58
C SER A 12 28.68 -27.77 12.43
N LEU A 13 28.76 -27.25 11.20
CA LEU A 13 28.23 -25.95 10.84
C LEU A 13 26.70 -26.00 10.85
N LEU A 14 26.08 -25.49 11.91
CA LEU A 14 24.66 -25.19 11.92
C LEU A 14 24.42 -24.01 10.97
N VAL A 15 23.97 -24.30 9.75
CA VAL A 15 23.41 -23.28 8.86
C VAL A 15 22.05 -22.93 9.43
N CYS A 16 22.00 -21.82 10.16
CA CYS A 16 20.73 -21.22 10.61
C CYS A 16 20.05 -20.61 9.37
N GLY A 17 19.21 -21.43 8.71
CA GLY A 17 18.35 -20.96 7.63
C GLY A 17 17.34 -19.99 8.19
N ALA A 18 17.49 -18.69 7.91
CA ALA A 18 16.43 -17.72 8.15
C ALA A 18 15.16 -18.18 7.39
N PRO A 19 13.97 -18.08 8.00
CA PRO A 19 12.74 -18.43 7.30
C PRO A 19 12.67 -17.57 6.04
N ALA A 20 12.55 -18.19 4.87
CA ALA A 20 12.22 -17.48 3.63
C ALA A 20 10.82 -16.91 3.82
N ASN A 21 10.72 -15.64 4.26
CA ASN A 21 9.48 -14.91 4.20
C ASN A 21 9.02 -14.98 2.76
N ALA A 22 7.83 -15.54 2.54
CA ALA A 22 7.23 -15.59 1.23
C ALA A 22 7.09 -14.15 0.71
N VAL A 23 8.03 -13.77 -0.13
CA VAL A 23 8.13 -12.41 -0.66
C VAL A 23 7.07 -12.28 -1.74
N GLY A 24 6.05 -11.45 -1.52
CA GLY A 24 4.99 -11.22 -2.50
C GLY A 24 5.51 -10.71 -3.85
N PRO A 25 4.68 -10.71 -4.91
CA PRO A 25 5.08 -10.25 -6.23
C PRO A 25 5.45 -8.76 -6.19
N ALA A 26 6.37 -8.35 -7.08
CA ALA A 26 6.66 -6.94 -7.28
C ALA A 26 5.42 -6.22 -7.84
N VAL A 27 5.08 -5.08 -7.25
CA VAL A 27 3.95 -4.26 -7.69
C VAL A 27 4.39 -3.42 -8.90
N PRO A 28 3.56 -3.32 -9.96
CA PRO A 28 3.82 -2.43 -11.09
C PRO A 28 4.02 -0.98 -10.66
N GLU A 29 4.87 -0.24 -11.37
CA GLU A 29 5.11 1.18 -11.13
C GLU A 29 3.86 2.02 -11.40
N LEU A 30 3.71 3.12 -10.67
CA LEU A 30 2.66 4.12 -10.94
C LEU A 30 2.80 4.66 -12.37
N PRO A 31 1.70 4.92 -13.08
CA PRO A 31 1.75 5.47 -14.43
C PRO A 31 2.44 6.84 -14.41
N ARG A 32 3.32 7.09 -15.38
CA ARG A 32 4.02 8.38 -15.51
C ARG A 32 3.09 9.44 -16.09
N LEU A 33 2.28 10.02 -15.24
CA LEU A 33 1.35 11.10 -15.59
C LEU A 33 1.88 12.44 -15.09
N GLY A 34 1.60 13.51 -15.87
CA GLY A 34 2.01 14.86 -15.50
C GLY A 34 1.30 15.40 -14.25
N ALA A 35 1.74 16.57 -13.76
CA ALA A 35 1.24 17.18 -12.53
C ALA A 35 -0.27 17.38 -12.50
N GLY A 36 -0.91 17.63 -13.66
CA GLY A 36 -2.37 17.79 -13.74
C GLY A 36 -3.20 16.54 -13.41
N HIS A 37 -2.55 15.39 -13.21
CA HIS A 37 -3.19 14.15 -12.76
C HIS A 37 -3.00 13.89 -11.26
N TRP A 38 -2.36 14.80 -10.54
CA TRP A 38 -2.09 14.66 -9.11
C TRP A 38 -2.70 15.78 -8.30
N LEU A 39 -3.32 15.41 -7.17
CA LEU A 39 -3.82 16.35 -6.16
C LEU A 39 -3.07 16.08 -4.84
N ASN A 40 -2.89 17.12 -4.04
CA ASN A 40 -2.22 17.10 -2.74
C ASN A 40 -0.72 16.72 -2.77
N SER A 41 -0.13 16.49 -3.96
CA SER A 41 1.30 16.22 -4.10
C SER A 41 1.79 16.49 -5.53
N PRO A 42 3.11 16.67 -5.74
CA PRO A 42 3.71 16.48 -7.06
C PRO A 42 3.57 15.01 -7.51
N PRO A 43 3.85 14.70 -8.80
CA PRO A 43 3.87 13.32 -9.28
C PRO A 43 4.78 12.41 -8.45
N LEU A 44 4.25 11.25 -8.05
CA LEU A 44 4.96 10.23 -7.26
C LEU A 44 5.31 9.02 -8.13
N THR A 45 6.31 8.27 -7.69
CA THR A 45 6.69 6.98 -8.24
C THR A 45 6.90 5.98 -7.10
N LEU A 46 6.57 4.70 -7.30
CA LEU A 46 6.90 3.68 -6.30
C LEU A 46 8.41 3.53 -6.12
N ALA A 47 9.18 3.74 -7.19
CA ALA A 47 10.65 3.78 -7.09
C ALA A 47 11.15 4.89 -6.15
N GLY A 48 10.53 6.09 -6.19
CA GLY A 48 10.85 7.20 -5.28
C GLY A 48 10.37 7.00 -3.84
N LEU A 49 9.47 6.04 -3.62
CA LEU A 49 8.94 5.67 -2.30
C LEU A 49 9.64 4.44 -1.69
N ARG A 50 10.68 3.88 -2.34
CA ARG A 50 11.45 2.77 -1.77
C ARG A 50 11.99 3.11 -0.38
N GLY A 51 12.05 2.13 0.49
CA GLY A 51 12.47 2.30 1.89
C GLY A 51 11.31 2.59 2.85
N ARG A 52 10.07 2.74 2.35
CA ARG A 52 8.86 2.97 3.16
C ARG A 52 7.69 2.15 2.64
N PRO A 53 6.80 1.65 3.50
CA PRO A 53 5.57 0.99 3.07
C PRO A 53 4.64 1.96 2.35
N VAL A 54 3.87 1.43 1.40
CA VAL A 54 2.87 2.18 0.63
C VAL A 54 1.51 1.50 0.73
N LEU A 55 0.48 2.27 1.00
CA LEU A 55 -0.92 1.85 0.93
C LEU A 55 -1.57 2.53 -0.28
N ILE A 56 -1.99 1.75 -1.27
CA ILE A 56 -2.78 2.21 -2.40
C ILE A 56 -4.25 1.94 -2.11
N GLU A 57 -5.10 2.93 -2.35
CA GLU A 57 -6.56 2.79 -2.39
C GLU A 57 -7.05 3.08 -3.80
N PHE A 58 -7.86 2.20 -4.39
CA PHE A 58 -8.69 2.54 -5.55
C PHE A 58 -10.05 3.02 -5.08
N TRP A 59 -10.45 4.20 -5.56
CA TRP A 59 -11.70 4.84 -5.16
C TRP A 59 -12.28 5.70 -6.28
N THR A 60 -13.52 6.12 -6.10
CA THR A 60 -14.12 7.23 -6.86
C THR A 60 -15.09 8.01 -5.98
N PHE A 61 -15.31 9.28 -6.27
CA PHE A 61 -16.13 10.13 -5.40
C PHE A 61 -17.63 9.78 -5.45
N GLY A 62 -18.11 9.11 -6.49
CA GLY A 62 -19.49 8.63 -6.58
C GLY A 62 -19.74 7.33 -5.81
N CYS A 63 -18.70 6.58 -5.50
CA CYS A 63 -18.79 5.29 -4.82
C CYS A 63 -19.22 5.45 -3.35
N HIS A 64 -20.37 4.89 -3.00
CA HIS A 64 -20.89 4.94 -1.63
C HIS A 64 -19.96 4.22 -0.64
N ASN A 65 -19.55 3.00 -0.96
CA ASN A 65 -18.70 2.17 -0.12
C ASN A 65 -17.32 2.82 0.11
N CYS A 66 -16.78 3.54 -0.90
CA CYS A 66 -15.53 4.28 -0.74
C CYS A 66 -15.69 5.37 0.32
N ARG A 67 -16.80 6.14 0.27
CA ARG A 67 -17.06 7.18 1.27
C ARG A 67 -17.24 6.63 2.68
N ASN A 68 -17.86 5.46 2.82
CA ASN A 68 -18.02 4.79 4.11
C ASN A 68 -16.68 4.39 4.73
N THR A 69 -15.68 4.10 3.89
CA THR A 69 -14.33 3.71 4.34
C THR A 69 -13.42 4.90 4.67
N LEU A 70 -13.71 6.11 4.17
CA LEU A 70 -12.86 7.29 4.40
C LEU A 70 -12.51 7.55 5.87
N PRO A 71 -13.43 7.45 6.86
CA PRO A 71 -13.07 7.68 8.26
C PRO A 71 -11.99 6.71 8.78
N TRP A 72 -12.00 5.47 8.29
CA TRP A 72 -10.96 4.51 8.61
C TRP A 72 -9.62 4.89 7.96
N LEU A 73 -9.62 5.22 6.67
CA LEU A 73 -8.39 5.55 5.94
C LEU A 73 -7.75 6.85 6.43
N GLU A 74 -8.55 7.86 6.77
CA GLU A 74 -8.08 9.10 7.40
C GLU A 74 -7.38 8.82 8.75
N ARG A 75 -7.95 7.94 9.57
CA ARG A 75 -7.33 7.51 10.82
C ARG A 75 -6.01 6.76 10.55
N VAL A 76 -5.98 5.85 9.58
CA VAL A 76 -4.76 5.13 9.17
C VAL A 76 -3.69 6.10 8.70
N HIS A 77 -4.03 7.05 7.82
CA HIS A 77 -3.12 8.08 7.37
C HIS A 77 -2.60 8.94 8.53
N GLY A 78 -3.48 9.41 9.41
CA GLY A 78 -3.11 10.23 10.57
C GLY A 78 -2.20 9.49 11.56
N ARG A 79 -2.44 8.20 11.78
CA ARG A 79 -1.67 7.38 12.73
C ARG A 79 -0.33 6.92 12.17
N TYR A 80 -0.29 6.46 10.93
CA TYR A 80 0.87 5.77 10.36
C TYR A 80 1.66 6.62 9.37
N GLY A 81 1.08 7.68 8.81
CA GLY A 81 1.78 8.63 7.93
C GLY A 81 3.01 9.25 8.59
N PRO A 82 2.92 9.81 9.81
CA PRO A 82 4.08 10.33 10.55
C PRO A 82 5.15 9.26 10.86
N ARG A 83 4.77 7.99 10.87
CA ARG A 83 5.67 6.84 11.10
C ARG A 83 6.30 6.30 9.82
N GLY A 84 5.97 6.87 8.65
CA GLY A 84 6.58 6.52 7.37
C GLY A 84 5.68 5.82 6.36
N LEU A 85 4.40 5.51 6.67
CA LEU A 85 3.46 5.00 5.67
C LEU A 85 3.18 6.06 4.61
N ALA A 86 3.35 5.72 3.34
CA ALA A 86 2.81 6.54 2.24
C ALA A 86 1.40 6.04 1.89
N VAL A 87 0.40 6.92 1.91
CA VAL A 87 -0.95 6.61 1.42
C VAL A 87 -1.13 7.31 0.08
N ILE A 88 -1.63 6.59 -0.93
CA ILE A 88 -1.94 7.12 -2.27
C ILE A 88 -3.35 6.63 -2.63
N ALA A 89 -4.26 7.56 -2.87
CA ALA A 89 -5.57 7.25 -3.43
C ALA A 89 -5.51 7.34 -4.95
N VAL A 90 -5.94 6.30 -5.64
CA VAL A 90 -6.06 6.26 -7.09
C VAL A 90 -7.53 6.42 -7.45
N HIS A 91 -7.88 7.63 -7.91
CA HIS A 91 -9.23 7.89 -8.38
C HIS A 91 -9.40 7.33 -9.79
N THR A 92 -10.22 6.29 -9.91
CA THR A 92 -10.56 5.66 -11.18
C THR A 92 -12.08 5.79 -11.38
N PRO A 93 -12.56 6.47 -12.43
CA PRO A 93 -13.97 6.80 -12.57
C PRO A 93 -14.83 5.55 -12.82
N GLU A 94 -15.98 5.45 -12.16
CA GLU A 94 -17.02 4.45 -12.45
C GLU A 94 -18.01 4.99 -13.50
N PHE A 95 -18.25 6.32 -13.49
CA PHE A 95 -19.18 7.01 -14.37
C PHE A 95 -18.50 8.17 -15.10
N ASP A 96 -19.06 8.58 -16.25
CA ASP A 96 -18.48 9.65 -17.08
C ASP A 96 -18.31 10.98 -16.33
N ARG A 97 -19.25 11.34 -15.44
CA ARG A 97 -19.17 12.55 -14.61
C ARG A 97 -17.97 12.58 -13.66
N GLU A 98 -17.34 11.43 -13.42
CA GLU A 98 -16.19 11.28 -12.53
C GLU A 98 -14.86 11.45 -13.26
N ARG A 99 -14.90 11.65 -14.58
CA ARG A 99 -13.70 11.88 -15.41
C ARG A 99 -13.24 13.33 -15.38
N ASP A 100 -14.09 14.26 -14.94
CA ASP A 100 -13.76 15.68 -14.85
C ASP A 100 -12.75 15.93 -13.70
N PRO A 101 -11.49 16.35 -13.98
CA PRO A 101 -10.49 16.58 -12.94
C PRO A 101 -10.91 17.65 -11.94
N ASP A 102 -11.68 18.68 -12.36
CA ASP A 102 -12.16 19.74 -11.46
C ASP A 102 -13.21 19.17 -10.50
N ALA A 103 -14.10 18.31 -10.97
CA ALA A 103 -15.06 17.62 -10.11
C ALA A 103 -14.36 16.69 -9.09
N VAL A 104 -13.29 15.99 -9.51
CA VAL A 104 -12.45 15.19 -8.60
C VAL A 104 -11.79 16.09 -7.55
N ALA A 105 -11.17 17.21 -7.95
CA ALA A 105 -10.52 18.14 -7.02
C ALA A 105 -11.51 18.72 -6.00
N GLN A 106 -12.71 19.11 -6.43
CA GLN A 106 -13.79 19.57 -5.55
C GLN A 106 -14.24 18.48 -4.58
N ALA A 107 -14.33 17.21 -5.04
CA ALA A 107 -14.68 16.09 -4.19
C ALA A 107 -13.60 15.80 -3.15
N VAL A 108 -12.33 15.80 -3.52
CA VAL A 108 -11.17 15.64 -2.63
C VAL A 108 -11.21 16.70 -1.52
N ALA A 109 -11.41 17.99 -1.89
CA ALA A 109 -11.52 19.07 -0.92
C ALA A 109 -12.73 18.90 0.01
N ARG A 110 -13.90 18.61 -0.53
CA ARG A 110 -15.14 18.46 0.24
C ARG A 110 -15.10 17.26 1.19
N LEU A 111 -14.42 16.18 0.80
CA LEU A 111 -14.26 14.97 1.61
C LEU A 111 -13.09 15.06 2.61
N GLY A 112 -12.31 16.16 2.57
CA GLY A 112 -11.19 16.38 3.48
C GLY A 112 -9.97 15.52 3.23
N ILE A 113 -9.84 14.90 2.05
CA ILE A 113 -8.73 14.02 1.69
C ILE A 113 -7.44 14.86 1.59
N ARG A 114 -6.41 14.50 2.37
CA ARG A 114 -5.14 15.23 2.45
C ARG A 114 -3.93 14.46 1.94
N TYR A 115 -4.05 13.16 1.76
CA TYR A 115 -3.01 12.34 1.16
C TYR A 115 -3.00 12.49 -0.37
N PRO A 116 -1.89 12.12 -1.06
CA PRO A 116 -1.78 12.15 -2.51
C PRO A 116 -2.93 11.44 -3.23
N VAL A 117 -3.47 12.08 -4.26
CA VAL A 117 -4.50 11.49 -5.13
C VAL A 117 -4.00 11.50 -6.57
N LEU A 118 -3.99 10.32 -7.19
CA LEU A 118 -3.72 10.11 -8.61
C LEU A 118 -5.05 10.00 -9.37
N ILE A 119 -5.25 10.78 -10.43
CA ILE A 119 -6.42 10.69 -11.33
C ILE A 119 -6.08 9.72 -12.46
N ASP A 120 -6.62 8.50 -12.41
CA ASP A 120 -6.38 7.41 -13.37
C ASP A 120 -7.57 7.25 -14.34
N ASN A 121 -7.93 8.33 -15.04
CA ASN A 121 -9.05 8.33 -16.00
C ASN A 121 -8.89 7.31 -17.14
N ALA A 122 -7.65 6.91 -17.44
CA ALA A 122 -7.35 5.91 -18.45
C ALA A 122 -7.35 4.47 -17.90
N TYR A 123 -7.61 4.26 -16.62
CA TYR A 123 -7.52 2.95 -15.95
C TYR A 123 -6.15 2.29 -16.11
N ALA A 124 -5.08 3.07 -16.21
CA ALA A 124 -3.74 2.56 -16.44
C ALA A 124 -3.23 1.76 -15.25
N TYR A 125 -3.33 2.34 -14.04
CA TYR A 125 -2.90 1.66 -12.81
C TYR A 125 -3.92 0.62 -12.35
N TRP A 126 -5.20 0.87 -12.57
CA TRP A 126 -6.27 -0.09 -12.37
C TRP A 126 -5.96 -1.42 -13.07
N ARG A 127 -5.66 -1.38 -14.37
CA ARG A 127 -5.32 -2.59 -15.14
C ARG A 127 -3.98 -3.18 -14.74
N ALA A 128 -3.00 -2.34 -14.39
CA ALA A 128 -1.68 -2.82 -14.00
C ALA A 128 -1.72 -3.69 -12.74
N LEU A 129 -2.66 -3.39 -11.81
CA LEU A 129 -2.90 -4.19 -10.59
C LEU A 129 -4.02 -5.22 -10.74
N ASP A 130 -4.58 -5.41 -11.93
CA ASP A 130 -5.74 -6.26 -12.18
C ASP A 130 -6.90 -5.97 -11.20
N ASN A 131 -7.09 -4.69 -10.87
CA ASN A 131 -8.16 -4.27 -9.96
C ASN A 131 -9.52 -4.39 -10.65
N GLN A 132 -10.57 -4.72 -9.89
CA GLN A 132 -11.92 -4.93 -10.42
C GLN A 132 -13.02 -4.29 -9.57
N TYR A 133 -12.67 -3.69 -8.41
CA TYR A 133 -13.67 -3.24 -7.43
C TYR A 133 -13.29 -1.92 -6.77
N TRP A 134 -14.30 -1.19 -6.29
CA TRP A 134 -14.18 -0.03 -5.42
C TRP A 134 -14.91 -0.28 -4.09
N PRO A 135 -14.34 0.09 -2.94
CA PRO A 135 -12.92 0.38 -2.75
C PRO A 135 -12.08 -0.89 -2.80
N ALA A 136 -10.81 -0.75 -3.14
CA ALA A 136 -9.82 -1.81 -3.03
C ALA A 136 -8.50 -1.25 -2.51
N PHE A 137 -7.81 -2.02 -1.66
CA PHE A 137 -6.59 -1.62 -0.97
C PHE A 137 -5.46 -2.59 -1.26
N TYR A 138 -4.27 -2.05 -1.48
CA TYR A 138 -3.04 -2.82 -1.71
C TYR A 138 -1.96 -2.30 -0.78
N LEU A 139 -1.47 -3.16 0.12
CA LEU A 139 -0.36 -2.87 1.02
C LEU A 139 0.94 -3.37 0.42
N ILE A 140 1.89 -2.47 0.28
CA ILE A 140 3.17 -2.68 -0.41
C ILE A 140 4.28 -2.44 0.61
N ASP A 141 5.29 -3.31 0.64
CA ASP A 141 6.45 -3.17 1.51
C ASP A 141 7.46 -2.12 1.02
N ALA A 142 8.48 -1.86 1.83
CA ALA A 142 9.57 -0.94 1.52
C ALA A 142 10.39 -1.35 0.27
N GLN A 143 10.31 -2.61 -0.16
CA GLN A 143 10.95 -3.15 -1.37
C GLN A 143 10.01 -3.13 -2.59
N GLY A 144 8.76 -2.63 -2.44
CA GLY A 144 7.77 -2.52 -3.49
C GLY A 144 7.10 -3.83 -3.87
N ARG A 145 6.91 -4.72 -2.92
CA ARG A 145 6.25 -5.99 -3.07
C ARG A 145 4.90 -5.97 -2.39
N LEU A 146 3.93 -6.64 -2.98
CA LEU A 146 2.60 -6.76 -2.40
C LEU A 146 2.67 -7.64 -1.14
N VAL A 147 2.19 -7.09 -0.04
CA VAL A 147 2.10 -7.79 1.26
C VAL A 147 0.69 -8.31 1.51
N ASP A 148 -0.30 -7.48 1.25
CA ASP A 148 -1.71 -7.79 1.51
C ASP A 148 -2.61 -6.96 0.61
N SER A 149 -3.83 -7.42 0.37
CA SER A 149 -4.86 -6.67 -0.34
C SER A 149 -6.24 -6.88 0.28
N ARG A 150 -7.08 -5.87 0.18
CA ARG A 150 -8.47 -5.92 0.66
C ARG A 150 -9.41 -5.32 -0.37
N ILE A 151 -10.53 -5.98 -0.58
CA ILE A 151 -11.61 -5.50 -1.46
C ILE A 151 -12.82 -5.20 -0.61
N GLY A 152 -13.49 -4.08 -0.88
CA GLY A 152 -14.67 -3.62 -0.16
C GLY A 152 -14.36 -2.78 1.07
N GLU A 153 -15.39 -2.38 1.80
CA GLU A 153 -15.32 -1.46 2.93
C GLU A 153 -14.45 -1.98 4.07
N LEU A 154 -13.77 -1.05 4.72
CA LEU A 154 -13.02 -1.26 5.96
C LEU A 154 -13.49 -0.24 6.99
N HIS A 155 -13.87 -0.72 8.18
CA HIS A 155 -14.33 0.12 9.27
C HIS A 155 -13.55 -0.13 10.54
N ALA A 156 -13.37 0.92 11.33
CA ALA A 156 -12.68 0.84 12.62
C ALA A 156 -13.36 -0.16 13.56
N GLY A 157 -12.57 -1.04 14.20
CA GLY A 157 -13.05 -2.04 15.15
C GLY A 157 -13.61 -3.31 14.49
N GLU A 158 -13.57 -3.42 13.17
CA GLU A 158 -13.85 -4.68 12.49
C GLU A 158 -12.58 -5.52 12.38
N ARG A 159 -12.69 -6.82 12.68
CA ARG A 159 -11.55 -7.77 12.63
C ARG A 159 -10.75 -7.67 11.33
N ARG A 160 -11.43 -7.42 10.22
CA ARG A 160 -10.84 -7.32 8.89
C ARG A 160 -9.96 -6.08 8.74
N ALA A 161 -10.43 -4.94 9.21
CA ALA A 161 -9.69 -3.67 9.24
C ALA A 161 -8.54 -3.74 10.25
N ASP A 162 -8.80 -4.29 11.45
CA ASP A 162 -7.80 -4.42 12.50
C ASP A 162 -6.64 -5.34 12.06
N ALA A 163 -6.94 -6.45 11.38
CA ALA A 163 -5.91 -7.32 10.82
C ALA A 163 -5.05 -6.62 9.74
N PHE A 164 -5.68 -5.78 8.92
CA PHE A 164 -4.96 -5.01 7.91
C PHE A 164 -4.11 -3.90 8.53
N GLU A 165 -4.62 -3.21 9.55
CA GLU A 165 -3.82 -2.25 10.34
C GLU A 165 -2.64 -2.92 11.06
N ALA A 166 -2.81 -4.14 11.57
CA ALA A 166 -1.71 -4.91 12.16
C ALA A 166 -0.60 -5.22 11.13
N ALA A 167 -0.97 -5.55 9.88
CA ALA A 167 0.00 -5.72 8.79
C ALA A 167 0.75 -4.41 8.48
N ILE A 168 0.05 -3.27 8.44
CA ILE A 168 0.67 -1.95 8.27
C ILE A 168 1.66 -1.67 9.41
N ALA A 169 1.24 -1.91 10.66
CA ALA A 169 2.08 -1.68 11.83
C ALA A 169 3.33 -2.56 11.83
N ALA A 170 3.21 -3.83 11.40
CA ALA A 170 4.33 -4.75 11.29
C ALA A 170 5.40 -4.27 10.29
N LEU A 171 4.99 -3.68 9.15
CA LEU A 171 5.91 -3.12 8.16
C LEU A 171 6.67 -1.88 8.67
N LEU A 172 6.08 -1.13 9.58
CA LEU A 172 6.68 0.09 10.16
C LEU A 172 7.57 -0.20 11.39
N GLY A 173 7.61 -1.45 11.81
CA GLY A 173 8.20 -1.85 13.08
C GLY A 173 7.29 -1.56 14.27
N SER A 174 7.36 -2.41 15.33
CA SER A 174 6.66 -2.14 16.58
C SER A 174 7.20 -0.83 17.17
N ASP A 175 6.32 0.00 17.74
CA ASP A 175 6.71 1.17 18.52
C ASP A 175 7.75 0.72 19.58
N ARG A 176 9.00 1.16 19.41
CA ARG A 176 10.02 1.05 20.44
C ARG A 176 9.98 2.26 21.33
#